data_50aa5e31e1f798044fa3dade44598f7b
#
_entry.id   50aa5e31e1f798044fa3dade44598f7b
#
_cell.length_a   1.000
_cell.length_b   1.000
_cell.length_c   1.000
_cell.angle_alpha   90.00
_cell.angle_beta   90.00
_cell.angle_gamma   90.00
#
_symmetry.space_group_name_H-M   'P 1'
#
loop_
_entity.id
_entity.type
_entity.pdbx_description
1 polymer ?
#
loop_
_entity_poly.entity_id
_entity_poly.type
_entity_poly.pdbx_seq_one_letter_code
_entity_poly.pdbx_strand_id
1 'polypeptide(L)'
;KTSTCFKKAANEYGYNGENFIIYPIKVNQISPVVEEVIKHGKKFNLGLEAGSKPELHAVLAVNMNSDSLIICNGYKDQDYIELALFAQKMGKRIFIVVEKFNELEIITRTAKKLGVRPNMGIRIKLAASGSGKWEESGGDASKFGLTSGELLTALQYIEENDMKDCLKLIHFHIGSQITKIRRIQNA
;
A
#
# COMPACT_ATOMS: atom_id res chain seq x y z
N LYS A 1 1.19 -18.59 10.65
CA LYS A 1 2.63 -18.91 10.41
C LYS A 1 3.45 -17.65 10.13
N THR A 2 3.21 -16.92 9.05
CA THR A 2 3.98 -15.73 8.62
C THR A 2 4.11 -14.69 9.74
N SER A 3 3.01 -14.24 10.33
CA SER A 3 3.02 -13.25 11.43
C SER A 3 3.81 -13.75 12.66
N THR A 4 3.72 -15.03 12.98
CA THR A 4 4.48 -15.64 14.09
C THR A 4 5.98 -15.63 13.81
N CYS A 5 6.38 -15.92 12.57
CA CYS A 5 7.79 -15.86 12.16
C CYS A 5 8.34 -14.43 12.22
N PHE A 6 7.58 -13.44 11.74
CA PHE A 6 7.96 -12.03 11.85
C PHE A 6 8.13 -11.57 13.29
N LYS A 7 7.16 -11.91 14.18
CA LYS A 7 7.27 -11.58 15.62
C LYS A 7 8.51 -12.21 16.26
N LYS A 8 8.81 -13.47 15.91
CA LYS A 8 10.01 -14.12 16.42
C LYS A 8 11.29 -13.41 15.96
N ALA A 9 11.39 -13.11 14.66
CA ALA A 9 12.53 -12.38 14.11
C ALA A 9 12.65 -10.97 14.70
N ALA A 10 11.54 -10.23 14.80
CA ALA A 10 11.54 -8.91 15.42
C ALA A 10 12.11 -8.92 16.84
N ASN A 11 11.68 -9.88 17.67
CA ASN A 11 12.19 -10.04 19.03
C ASN A 11 13.67 -10.42 19.04
N GLU A 12 14.09 -11.32 18.15
CA GLU A 12 15.48 -11.79 18.06
C GLU A 12 16.45 -10.66 17.68
N TYR A 13 16.01 -9.75 16.79
CA TYR A 13 16.82 -8.63 16.30
C TYR A 13 16.54 -7.29 17.02
N GLY A 14 15.72 -7.28 18.07
CA GLY A 14 15.40 -6.07 18.83
C GLY A 14 14.59 -5.03 18.03
N TYR A 15 13.84 -5.48 17.01
CA TYR A 15 13.00 -4.59 16.20
C TYR A 15 11.67 -4.31 16.89
N ASN A 16 11.39 -3.05 17.18
CA ASN A 16 10.20 -2.61 17.91
C ASN A 16 9.01 -2.20 17.04
N GLY A 17 9.12 -2.32 15.72
CA GLY A 17 8.03 -1.98 14.79
C GLY A 17 6.95 -3.07 14.76
N GLU A 18 5.74 -2.65 14.43
CA GLU A 18 4.61 -3.58 14.24
C GLU A 18 4.65 -4.25 12.86
N ASN A 19 4.18 -5.48 12.81
CA ASN A 19 3.98 -6.22 11.57
C ASN A 19 2.49 -6.30 11.23
N PHE A 20 2.14 -5.89 10.02
CA PHE A 20 0.79 -6.00 9.47
C PHE A 20 0.80 -6.96 8.28
N ILE A 21 -0.19 -7.84 8.22
CA ILE A 21 -0.44 -8.67 7.05
C ILE A 21 -1.55 -8.03 6.23
N ILE A 22 -1.30 -7.79 4.95
CA ILE A 22 -2.28 -7.18 4.05
C ILE A 22 -2.71 -8.23 3.02
N TYR A 23 -4.01 -8.49 2.94
CA TYR A 23 -4.58 -9.40 1.95
C TYR A 23 -5.09 -8.62 0.74
N PRO A 24 -4.52 -8.84 -0.46
CA PRO A 24 -5.01 -8.22 -1.68
C PRO A 24 -6.31 -8.91 -2.13
N ILE A 25 -7.43 -8.18 -2.14
CA ILE A 25 -8.72 -8.81 -2.46
C ILE A 25 -8.82 -9.33 -3.89
N LYS A 26 -8.00 -8.81 -4.81
CA LYS A 26 -7.93 -9.31 -6.19
C LYS A 26 -7.58 -10.80 -6.30
N VAL A 27 -6.95 -11.38 -5.28
CA VAL A 27 -6.61 -12.81 -5.24
C VAL A 27 -7.87 -13.66 -5.19
N ASN A 28 -8.83 -13.29 -4.33
CA ASN A 28 -10.16 -13.87 -4.30
C ASN A 28 -11.13 -12.89 -3.62
N GLN A 29 -12.07 -12.34 -4.40
CA GLN A 29 -13.02 -11.30 -3.96
C GLN A 29 -14.36 -11.87 -3.47
N ILE A 30 -14.52 -13.18 -3.44
CA ILE A 30 -15.76 -13.81 -2.97
C ILE A 30 -15.99 -13.45 -1.51
N SER A 31 -17.12 -12.79 -1.19
CA SER A 31 -17.40 -12.24 0.15
C SER A 31 -17.17 -13.22 1.29
N PRO A 32 -17.71 -14.47 1.28
CA PRO A 32 -17.44 -15.44 2.33
C PRO A 32 -15.95 -15.74 2.56
N VAL A 33 -15.14 -15.74 1.49
CA VAL A 33 -13.70 -15.97 1.60
C VAL A 33 -13.03 -14.78 2.30
N VAL A 34 -13.36 -13.56 1.88
CA VAL A 34 -12.81 -12.34 2.49
C VAL A 34 -13.22 -12.23 3.96
N GLU A 35 -14.45 -12.54 4.28
CA GLU A 35 -14.97 -12.55 5.66
C GLU A 35 -14.24 -13.55 6.57
N GLU A 36 -14.00 -14.77 6.08
CA GLU A 36 -13.21 -15.77 6.83
C GLU A 36 -11.76 -15.35 6.99
N VAL A 37 -11.14 -14.74 5.95
CA VAL A 37 -9.78 -14.19 6.04
C VAL A 37 -9.72 -13.10 7.12
N ILE A 38 -10.67 -12.17 7.14
CA ILE A 38 -10.75 -11.10 8.16
C ILE A 38 -10.96 -11.69 9.55
N LYS A 39 -11.93 -12.58 9.72
CA LYS A 39 -12.27 -13.22 11.00
C LYS A 39 -11.05 -13.89 11.64
N HIS A 40 -10.30 -14.67 10.86
CA HIS A 40 -9.11 -15.36 11.35
C HIS A 40 -7.87 -14.47 11.42
N GLY A 41 -7.85 -13.38 10.67
CA GLY A 41 -6.75 -12.43 10.58
C GLY A 41 -6.71 -11.38 11.71
N LYS A 42 -7.83 -11.12 12.39
CA LYS A 42 -7.94 -10.07 13.43
C LYS A 42 -6.79 -10.08 14.44
N LYS A 43 -6.41 -11.25 14.94
CA LYS A 43 -5.32 -11.41 15.93
C LYS A 43 -3.90 -11.18 15.38
N PHE A 44 -3.77 -10.93 14.08
CA PHE A 44 -2.50 -10.76 13.38
C PHE A 44 -2.36 -9.40 12.70
N ASN A 45 -3.15 -8.41 13.10
CA ASN A 45 -3.17 -7.08 12.48
C ASN A 45 -3.41 -7.18 10.96
N LEU A 46 -4.40 -7.99 10.56
CA LEU A 46 -4.75 -8.13 9.14
C LEU A 46 -5.42 -6.87 8.61
N GLY A 47 -4.93 -6.41 7.46
CA GLY A 47 -5.55 -5.40 6.63
C GLY A 47 -5.93 -5.93 5.26
N LEU A 48 -6.54 -5.10 4.43
CA LEU A 48 -6.90 -5.41 3.05
C LEU A 48 -6.20 -4.44 2.07
N GLU A 49 -5.92 -4.94 0.86
CA GLU A 49 -5.44 -4.10 -0.24
C GLU A 49 -6.51 -4.05 -1.33
N ALA A 50 -6.74 -2.83 -1.84
CA ALA A 50 -7.54 -2.56 -3.02
C ALA A 50 -6.64 -1.98 -4.12
N GLY A 51 -6.66 -2.60 -5.30
CA GLY A 51 -5.89 -2.17 -6.47
C GLY A 51 -6.74 -1.39 -7.49
N SER A 52 -8.01 -1.17 -7.20
CA SER A 52 -8.94 -0.42 -8.06
C SER A 52 -10.09 0.18 -7.26
N LYS A 53 -10.80 1.15 -7.85
CA LYS A 53 -11.97 1.79 -7.24
C LYS A 53 -13.09 0.77 -6.90
N PRO A 54 -13.49 -0.17 -7.78
CA PRO A 54 -14.45 -1.21 -7.41
C PRO A 54 -13.99 -2.08 -6.24
N GLU A 55 -12.70 -2.44 -6.19
CA GLU A 55 -12.16 -3.18 -5.06
C GLU A 55 -12.22 -2.39 -3.76
N LEU A 56 -11.97 -1.06 -3.80
CA LEU A 56 -12.11 -0.22 -2.61
C LEU A 56 -13.55 -0.19 -2.10
N HIS A 57 -14.55 -0.12 -2.98
CA HIS A 57 -15.96 -0.25 -2.58
C HIS A 57 -16.22 -1.58 -1.86
N ALA A 58 -15.72 -2.69 -2.41
CA ALA A 58 -15.86 -4.00 -1.79
C ALA A 58 -15.19 -4.05 -0.41
N VAL A 59 -13.95 -3.52 -0.29
CA VAL A 59 -13.21 -3.45 0.98
C VAL A 59 -13.96 -2.62 2.03
N LEU A 60 -14.53 -1.48 1.64
CA LEU A 60 -15.29 -0.61 2.55
C LEU A 60 -16.61 -1.24 3.01
N ALA A 61 -17.20 -2.13 2.20
CA ALA A 61 -18.43 -2.84 2.54
C ALA A 61 -18.21 -3.98 3.54
N VAL A 62 -16.99 -4.50 3.68
CA VAL A 62 -16.71 -5.59 4.65
C VAL A 62 -16.57 -5.05 6.07
N ASN A 63 -17.06 -5.82 7.02
CA ASN A 63 -16.99 -5.46 8.44
C ASN A 63 -15.60 -5.69 9.01
N MET A 64 -14.71 -4.72 8.81
CA MET A 64 -13.36 -4.69 9.38
C MET A 64 -13.34 -3.89 10.69
N ASN A 65 -12.37 -4.19 11.55
CA ASN A 65 -12.08 -3.31 12.68
C ASN A 65 -11.67 -1.91 12.18
N SER A 66 -12.02 -0.86 12.95
CA SER A 66 -11.63 0.53 12.61
C SER A 66 -10.14 0.71 12.39
N ASP A 67 -9.33 -0.02 13.15
CA ASP A 67 -7.86 0.08 13.13
C ASP A 67 -7.18 -0.77 12.05
N SER A 68 -7.96 -1.61 11.33
CA SER A 68 -7.42 -2.41 10.24
C SER A 68 -6.95 -1.53 9.09
N LEU A 69 -5.74 -1.83 8.57
CA LEU A 69 -5.18 -1.09 7.45
C LEU A 69 -5.93 -1.38 6.15
N ILE A 70 -6.17 -0.33 5.38
CA ILE A 70 -6.59 -0.42 3.98
C ILE A 70 -5.51 0.23 3.13
N ILE A 71 -4.93 -0.54 2.22
CA ILE A 71 -3.88 -0.08 1.31
C ILE A 71 -4.48 0.10 -0.09
N CYS A 72 -4.44 1.33 -0.61
CA CYS A 72 -4.92 1.67 -1.95
C CYS A 72 -3.76 1.69 -2.92
N ASN A 73 -3.58 0.62 -3.68
CA ASN A 73 -2.61 0.45 -4.75
C ASN A 73 -3.25 0.65 -6.14
N GLY A 74 -2.48 0.42 -7.20
CA GLY A 74 -2.92 0.56 -8.59
C GLY A 74 -3.04 2.01 -9.03
N TYR A 75 -3.36 2.23 -10.30
CA TYR A 75 -3.59 3.58 -10.82
C TYR A 75 -4.89 4.15 -10.28
N LYS A 76 -4.83 5.39 -9.82
CA LYS A 76 -5.94 6.05 -9.15
C LYS A 76 -6.38 7.28 -9.93
N ASP A 77 -7.65 7.28 -10.31
CA ASP A 77 -8.33 8.45 -10.82
C ASP A 77 -8.82 9.36 -9.67
N GLN A 78 -9.41 10.49 -10.03
CA GLN A 78 -9.98 11.45 -9.10
C GLN A 78 -10.99 10.81 -8.14
N ASP A 79 -11.90 9.99 -8.68
CA ASP A 79 -12.97 9.38 -7.89
C ASP A 79 -12.45 8.33 -6.90
N TYR A 80 -11.42 7.56 -7.29
CA TYR A 80 -10.78 6.60 -6.42
C TYR A 80 -10.12 7.30 -5.22
N ILE A 81 -9.37 8.38 -5.50
CA ILE A 81 -8.69 9.18 -4.46
C ILE A 81 -9.72 9.86 -3.56
N GLU A 82 -10.78 10.43 -4.11
CA GLU A 82 -11.85 11.08 -3.35
C GLU A 82 -12.54 10.08 -2.42
N LEU A 83 -12.89 8.89 -2.91
CA LEU A 83 -13.46 7.80 -2.10
C LEU A 83 -12.53 7.39 -0.94
N ALA A 84 -11.23 7.22 -1.22
CA ALA A 84 -10.27 6.84 -0.19
C ALA A 84 -10.14 7.92 0.89
N LEU A 85 -10.07 9.19 0.51
CA LEU A 85 -9.99 10.31 1.45
C LEU A 85 -11.30 10.50 2.25
N PHE A 86 -12.46 10.29 1.64
CA PHE A 86 -13.73 10.26 2.36
C PHE A 86 -13.76 9.15 3.41
N ALA A 87 -13.36 7.95 3.05
CA ALA A 87 -13.30 6.84 3.98
C ALA A 87 -12.30 7.11 5.12
N GLN A 88 -11.16 7.76 4.83
CA GLN A 88 -10.24 8.21 5.87
C GLN A 88 -10.89 9.25 6.79
N LYS A 89 -11.64 10.21 6.26
CA LYS A 89 -12.39 11.21 7.05
C LYS A 89 -13.44 10.57 7.94
N MET A 90 -14.00 9.43 7.53
CA MET A 90 -14.93 8.63 8.31
C MET A 90 -14.24 7.72 9.36
N GLY A 91 -12.93 7.88 9.57
CA GLY A 91 -12.17 7.15 10.57
C GLY A 91 -11.58 5.81 10.11
N LYS A 92 -11.61 5.48 8.82
CA LYS A 92 -10.89 4.31 8.30
C LYS A 92 -9.39 4.58 8.21
N ARG A 93 -8.58 3.59 8.58
CA ARG A 93 -7.12 3.69 8.49
C ARG A 93 -6.65 3.34 7.07
N ILE A 94 -6.69 4.33 6.18
CA ILE A 94 -6.35 4.18 4.75
C ILE A 94 -4.97 4.75 4.46
N PHE A 95 -4.22 4.06 3.61
CA PHE A 95 -2.99 4.53 2.98
C PHE A 95 -3.16 4.56 1.46
N ILE A 96 -2.91 5.71 0.84
CA ILE A 96 -2.95 5.88 -0.61
C ILE A 96 -1.51 5.78 -1.12
N VAL A 97 -1.20 4.73 -1.87
CA VAL A 97 0.15 4.50 -2.41
C VAL A 97 0.26 5.17 -3.78
N VAL A 98 1.05 6.21 -3.86
CA VAL A 98 1.34 6.94 -5.10
C VAL A 98 2.16 6.05 -6.04
N GLU A 99 1.64 5.81 -7.23
CA GLU A 99 2.28 5.01 -8.28
C GLU A 99 2.70 5.85 -9.49
N LYS A 100 2.14 7.07 -9.62
CA LYS A 100 2.47 8.08 -10.62
C LYS A 100 2.46 9.47 -10.00
N PHE A 101 3.32 10.35 -10.49
CA PHE A 101 3.42 11.71 -9.96
C PHE A 101 2.10 12.49 -9.99
N ASN A 102 1.30 12.37 -11.06
CA ASN A 102 0.02 13.06 -11.16
C ASN A 102 -1.01 12.65 -10.08
N GLU A 103 -0.90 11.44 -9.53
CA GLU A 103 -1.75 11.03 -8.40
C GLU A 103 -1.48 11.90 -7.17
N LEU A 104 -0.23 12.30 -6.94
CA LEU A 104 0.16 13.16 -5.84
C LEU A 104 -0.51 14.52 -5.92
N GLU A 105 -0.61 15.11 -7.12
CA GLU A 105 -1.32 16.37 -7.35
C GLU A 105 -2.83 16.24 -7.05
N ILE A 106 -3.44 15.12 -7.50
CA ILE A 106 -4.86 14.84 -7.24
C ILE A 106 -5.10 14.67 -5.73
N ILE A 107 -4.25 13.91 -5.05
CA ILE A 107 -4.34 13.70 -3.59
C ILE A 107 -4.26 15.04 -2.87
N THR A 108 -3.27 15.87 -3.18
CA THR A 108 -3.04 17.16 -2.54
C THR A 108 -4.25 18.10 -2.70
N ARG A 109 -4.75 18.22 -3.92
CA ARG A 109 -5.92 19.07 -4.23
C ARG A 109 -7.17 18.57 -3.50
N THR A 110 -7.42 17.25 -3.57
CA THR A 110 -8.61 16.64 -2.96
C THR A 110 -8.54 16.68 -1.43
N ALA A 111 -7.39 16.42 -0.86
CA ALA A 111 -7.16 16.51 0.58
C ALA A 111 -7.42 17.93 1.12
N LYS A 112 -6.92 18.96 0.42
CA LYS A 112 -7.22 20.36 0.74
C LYS A 112 -8.72 20.66 0.68
N LYS A 113 -9.40 20.21 -0.38
CA LYS A 113 -10.87 20.38 -0.55
C LYS A 113 -11.67 19.73 0.58
N LEU A 114 -11.25 18.54 1.03
CA LEU A 114 -11.96 17.77 2.07
C LEU A 114 -11.54 18.13 3.50
N GLY A 115 -10.47 18.92 3.67
CA GLY A 115 -9.90 19.25 4.98
C GLY A 115 -9.32 18.01 5.69
N VAL A 116 -8.64 17.12 4.96
CA VAL A 116 -8.07 15.87 5.46
C VAL A 116 -6.56 15.88 5.26
N ARG A 117 -5.81 15.43 6.27
CA ARG A 117 -4.38 15.11 6.13
C ARG A 117 -4.25 13.66 5.68
N PRO A 118 -3.89 13.37 4.41
CA PRO A 118 -3.88 12.00 3.89
C PRO A 118 -2.75 11.16 4.50
N ASN A 119 -2.97 9.86 4.68
CA ASN A 119 -1.86 8.96 4.88
C ASN A 119 -1.39 8.48 3.51
N MET A 120 -0.19 8.87 3.11
CA MET A 120 0.38 8.55 1.82
C MET A 120 1.51 7.54 1.91
N GLY A 121 1.62 6.73 0.88
CA GLY A 121 2.80 5.96 0.56
C GLY A 121 3.34 6.33 -0.81
N ILE A 122 4.59 6.05 -1.08
CA ILE A 122 5.18 6.14 -2.41
C ILE A 122 5.67 4.76 -2.81
N ARG A 123 5.27 4.30 -3.99
CA ARG A 123 5.83 3.11 -4.60
C ARG A 123 7.07 3.48 -5.39
N ILE A 124 8.17 2.83 -5.06
CA ILE A 124 9.46 3.00 -5.74
C ILE A 124 9.74 1.81 -6.65
N LYS A 125 10.37 2.06 -7.78
CA LYS A 125 10.93 1.04 -8.66
C LYS A 125 12.23 0.53 -8.04
N LEU A 126 12.38 -0.80 -7.95
CA LEU A 126 13.64 -1.39 -7.53
C LEU A 126 14.61 -1.43 -8.72
N ALA A 127 15.86 -1.05 -8.50
CA ALA A 127 16.91 -1.14 -9.52
C ALA A 127 17.31 -2.60 -9.83
N ALA A 128 17.05 -3.53 -8.89
CA ALA A 128 17.33 -4.94 -9.08
C ALA A 128 16.26 -5.60 -9.98
N SER A 129 16.66 -6.16 -11.10
CA SER A 129 15.79 -6.97 -11.95
C SER A 129 15.34 -8.23 -11.19
N GLY A 130 14.03 -8.40 -11.06
CA GLY A 130 13.44 -9.64 -10.59
C GLY A 130 13.75 -10.79 -11.57
N SER A 131 13.79 -12.03 -11.14
CA SER A 131 13.79 -13.18 -12.03
C SER A 131 12.57 -14.03 -11.75
N GLY A 132 11.84 -14.32 -12.77
CA GLY A 132 10.65 -15.15 -12.76
C GLY A 132 9.92 -14.97 -14.09
N LYS A 133 8.83 -15.71 -14.32
CA LYS A 133 7.99 -15.60 -15.54
C LYS A 133 7.51 -14.17 -15.88
N TRP A 134 7.74 -13.21 -14.98
CA TRP A 134 7.33 -11.79 -15.06
C TRP A 134 8.53 -10.86 -14.84
N GLU A 135 9.70 -11.21 -15.39
CA GLU A 135 10.94 -10.45 -15.29
C GLU A 135 10.81 -9.02 -15.83
N GLU A 136 9.92 -8.81 -16.80
CA GLU A 136 9.60 -7.51 -17.40
C GLU A 136 8.77 -6.58 -16.49
N SER A 137 8.26 -7.06 -15.35
CA SER A 137 7.47 -6.25 -14.42
C SER A 137 8.29 -5.58 -13.30
N GLY A 138 9.60 -5.81 -13.27
CA GLY A 138 10.54 -5.22 -12.32
C GLY A 138 11.51 -4.23 -12.96
N GLY A 139 12.26 -3.50 -12.15
CA GLY A 139 13.24 -2.51 -12.62
C GLY A 139 12.63 -1.25 -13.22
N ASP A 140 13.43 -0.49 -13.97
CA ASP A 140 13.01 0.78 -14.59
C ASP A 140 11.88 0.61 -15.63
N ALA A 141 11.74 -0.58 -16.24
CA ALA A 141 10.67 -0.92 -17.17
C ALA A 141 9.32 -1.21 -16.48
N SER A 142 9.27 -1.26 -15.14
CA SER A 142 8.02 -1.47 -14.41
C SER A 142 6.98 -0.40 -14.75
N LYS A 143 5.73 -0.82 -15.02
CA LYS A 143 4.60 0.08 -15.24
C LYS A 143 4.29 0.95 -14.01
N PHE A 144 4.64 0.49 -12.83
CA PHE A 144 4.21 1.04 -11.56
C PHE A 144 5.39 1.49 -10.72
N GLY A 145 5.17 2.57 -9.99
CA GLY A 145 6.15 3.16 -9.08
C GLY A 145 6.99 4.24 -9.73
N LEU A 146 7.59 5.05 -8.89
CA LEU A 146 8.44 6.17 -9.27
C LEU A 146 9.88 5.70 -9.44
N THR A 147 10.56 6.26 -10.42
CA THR A 147 12.02 6.18 -10.55
C THR A 147 12.70 7.03 -9.47
N SER A 148 13.99 6.88 -9.28
CA SER A 148 14.74 7.68 -8.30
C SER A 148 14.62 9.18 -8.55
N GLY A 149 14.64 9.61 -9.82
CA GLY A 149 14.45 11.03 -10.18
C GLY A 149 13.03 11.52 -9.86
N GLU A 150 12.01 10.75 -10.23
CA GLU A 150 10.61 11.07 -9.92
C GLU A 150 10.36 11.08 -8.40
N LEU A 151 11.03 10.22 -7.64
CA LEU A 151 10.95 10.22 -6.18
C LEU A 151 11.45 11.53 -5.59
N LEU A 152 12.60 12.04 -6.04
CA LEU A 152 13.14 13.32 -5.57
C LEU A 152 12.18 14.46 -5.87
N THR A 153 11.61 14.50 -7.08
CA THR A 153 10.59 15.49 -7.46
C THR A 153 9.33 15.37 -6.59
N ALA A 154 8.90 14.14 -6.30
CA ALA A 154 7.74 13.91 -5.43
C ALA A 154 7.99 14.37 -3.99
N LEU A 155 9.18 14.13 -3.44
CA LEU A 155 9.56 14.58 -2.10
C LEU A 155 9.61 16.11 -2.03
N GLN A 156 10.17 16.78 -3.03
CA GLN A 156 10.16 18.24 -3.13
C GLN A 156 8.73 18.78 -3.17
N TYR A 157 7.86 18.20 -4.01
CA TYR A 157 6.46 18.59 -4.10
C TYR A 157 5.71 18.44 -2.76
N ILE A 158 5.95 17.33 -2.04
CA ILE A 158 5.39 17.06 -0.72
C ILE A 158 5.83 18.13 0.28
N GLU A 159 7.10 18.52 0.26
CA GLU A 159 7.64 19.58 1.11
C GLU A 159 7.03 20.95 0.81
N GLU A 160 6.99 21.34 -0.46
CA GLU A 160 6.41 22.62 -0.92
C GLU A 160 4.91 22.74 -0.59
N ASN A 161 4.20 21.63 -0.44
CA ASN A 161 2.78 21.58 -0.07
C ASN A 161 2.53 21.37 1.43
N ASP A 162 3.57 21.41 2.28
CA ASP A 162 3.46 21.17 3.74
C ASP A 162 2.81 19.82 4.08
N MET A 163 3.24 18.76 3.42
CA MET A 163 2.67 17.41 3.56
C MET A 163 3.69 16.34 3.97
N LYS A 164 4.84 16.74 4.54
CA LYS A 164 5.88 15.80 4.99
C LYS A 164 5.36 14.76 5.98
N ASP A 165 4.53 15.17 6.92
CA ASP A 165 3.89 14.31 7.92
C ASP A 165 2.86 13.34 7.33
N CYS A 166 2.41 13.59 6.11
CA CYS A 166 1.49 12.72 5.38
C CYS A 166 2.20 11.51 4.74
N LEU A 167 3.49 11.61 4.43
CA LEU A 167 4.27 10.51 3.87
C LEU A 167 4.72 9.56 4.98
N LYS A 168 4.11 8.38 5.03
CA LYS A 168 4.28 7.41 6.12
C LYS A 168 4.65 6.01 5.67
N LEU A 169 4.71 5.76 4.36
CA LEU A 169 4.92 4.43 3.82
C LEU A 169 5.77 4.48 2.56
N ILE A 170 6.75 3.60 2.48
CA ILE A 170 7.46 3.28 1.25
C ILE A 170 7.02 1.89 0.82
N HIS A 171 6.62 1.77 -0.44
CA HIS A 171 6.18 0.51 -1.03
C HIS A 171 7.07 0.12 -2.20
N PHE A 172 7.35 -1.15 -2.31
CA PHE A 172 8.01 -1.72 -3.49
C PHE A 172 7.50 -3.14 -3.76
N HIS A 173 7.62 -3.57 -4.99
CA HIS A 173 7.23 -4.91 -5.42
C HIS A 173 8.45 -5.69 -5.87
N ILE A 174 8.79 -6.75 -5.15
CA ILE A 174 9.97 -7.59 -5.44
C ILE A 174 9.70 -8.69 -6.46
N GLY A 175 8.48 -8.77 -6.99
CA GLY A 175 8.03 -9.82 -7.91
C GLY A 175 7.09 -10.83 -7.28
N SER A 176 6.56 -11.74 -8.10
CA SER A 176 5.73 -12.85 -7.65
C SER A 176 6.47 -14.18 -7.74
N GLN A 177 6.02 -15.17 -6.95
CA GLN A 177 6.57 -16.54 -6.94
C GLN A 177 8.10 -16.57 -6.70
N ILE A 178 8.58 -15.78 -5.75
CA ILE A 178 10.01 -15.72 -5.42
C ILE A 178 10.43 -17.02 -4.75
N THR A 179 11.31 -17.77 -5.42
CA THR A 179 11.82 -19.05 -4.94
C THR A 179 13.18 -18.95 -4.23
N LYS A 180 13.90 -17.83 -4.41
CA LYS A 180 15.24 -17.63 -3.85
C LYS A 180 15.22 -16.55 -2.78
N ILE A 181 15.49 -16.90 -1.53
CA ILE A 181 15.49 -15.98 -0.39
C ILE A 181 16.47 -14.81 -0.53
N ARG A 182 17.62 -15.02 -1.20
CA ARG A 182 18.60 -13.95 -1.47
C ARG A 182 18.01 -12.75 -2.21
N ARG A 183 16.91 -12.92 -2.95
CA ARG A 183 16.24 -11.82 -3.65
C ARG A 183 15.49 -10.91 -2.70
N ILE A 184 14.92 -11.47 -1.64
CA ILE A 184 14.28 -10.71 -0.58
C ILE A 184 15.35 -9.90 0.18
N GLN A 185 16.56 -10.46 0.34
CA GLN A 185 17.68 -9.79 1.01
C GLN A 185 18.28 -8.64 0.16
N ASN A 186 18.20 -8.75 -1.17
CA ASN A 186 18.79 -7.75 -2.11
C ASN A 186 17.81 -6.63 -2.47
N ALA A 187 16.53 -6.73 -2.12
CA ALA A 187 15.51 -5.72 -2.34
C ALA A 187 15.48 -4.68 -1.22
#